data_25290ddf99c9e56b7bdb36f5d440f265
#
_entry.id   25290ddf99c9e56b7bdb36f5d440f265
#
_cell.length_a   1.000
_cell.length_b   1.000
_cell.length_c   1.000
_cell.angle_alpha   90.00
_cell.angle_beta   90.00
_cell.angle_gamma   90.00
#
_symmetry.space_group_name_H-M   'P 1'
#
loop_
_entity.id
_entity.type
_entity.pdbx_description
1 polymer ?
#
loop_
_entity_poly.entity_id
_entity_poly.type
_entity_poly.pdbx_seq_one_letter_code
_entity_poly.pdbx_strand_id
1 'polypeptide(L)'
;GTIKEIDAAHFVGKAINPLNCEGQIEGGVAMALGFTLTEHYPLYDCIPSARFGTLGLFRAHQMPQINSILVEKRGQDMACGAIGIGEITTIPTAPAVAGAYFALDGEMRCSLPLMKTPYERPKMPRYWW
;
A
#
# COMPACT_ATOMS: atom_id res chain seq x y z
N GLY A 1 -5.72 9.50 14.06
CA GLY A 1 -4.64 8.92 13.37
C GLY A 1 -4.81 8.78 11.85
N THR A 2 -4.99 9.90 11.10
CA THR A 2 -4.86 9.87 9.65
C THR A 2 -3.40 9.91 9.23
N ILE A 3 -3.03 9.15 8.21
CA ILE A 3 -1.68 9.16 7.64
C ILE A 3 -1.48 10.47 6.88
N LYS A 4 -0.44 11.20 7.21
CA LYS A 4 -0.10 12.48 6.57
C LYS A 4 0.98 12.33 5.53
N GLU A 5 1.96 11.49 5.80
CA GLU A 5 3.16 11.35 5.03
C GLU A 5 3.71 9.92 5.12
N ILE A 6 4.32 9.47 4.05
CA ILE A 6 5.03 8.19 3.97
C ILE A 6 6.37 8.42 3.28
N ASP A 7 7.45 8.08 3.96
CA ASP A 7 8.78 8.00 3.37
C ASP A 7 9.02 6.58 2.86
N ALA A 8 9.21 6.44 1.56
CA ALA A 8 9.35 5.16 0.88
C ALA A 8 10.73 5.02 0.25
N ALA A 9 11.66 4.41 0.97
CA ALA A 9 13.02 4.18 0.51
C ALA A 9 13.15 2.78 -0.14
N HIS A 10 13.58 2.74 -1.40
CA HIS A 10 13.74 1.50 -2.14
C HIS A 10 15.11 1.42 -2.80
N PHE A 11 15.73 0.25 -2.69
CA PHE A 11 16.98 -0.05 -3.37
C PHE A 11 16.69 -0.37 -4.84
N VAL A 12 17.19 0.45 -5.74
CA VAL A 12 16.93 0.38 -7.19
C VAL A 12 18.17 -0.01 -8.01
N GLY A 13 19.29 -0.28 -7.36
CA GLY A 13 20.57 -0.43 -8.03
C GLY A 13 20.97 0.90 -8.68
N LYS A 14 21.02 0.94 -10.02
CA LYS A 14 21.13 2.18 -10.79
C LYS A 14 19.76 2.60 -11.30
N ALA A 15 19.28 3.77 -10.95
CA ALA A 15 18.05 4.32 -11.50
C ALA A 15 18.25 4.72 -12.98
N ILE A 16 17.82 3.85 -13.91
CA ILE A 16 17.90 4.14 -15.35
C ILE A 16 16.98 5.28 -15.74
N ASN A 17 15.79 5.30 -15.15
CA ASN A 17 14.83 6.39 -15.28
C ASN A 17 14.28 6.73 -13.88
N PRO A 18 14.87 7.72 -13.18
CA PRO A 18 14.46 8.08 -11.83
C PRO A 18 12.96 8.41 -11.71
N LEU A 19 12.42 9.19 -12.63
CA LEU A 19 11.00 9.58 -12.61
C LEU A 19 10.06 8.36 -12.69
N ASN A 20 10.39 7.37 -13.51
CA ASN A 20 9.60 6.14 -13.56
C ASN A 20 9.77 5.29 -12.30
N CYS A 21 10.94 5.31 -11.68
CA CYS A 21 11.18 4.64 -10.40
C CYS A 21 10.32 5.27 -9.28
N GLU A 22 10.31 6.58 -9.20
CA GLU A 22 9.47 7.33 -8.25
C GLU A 22 7.98 7.02 -8.47
N GLY A 23 7.51 7.10 -9.71
CA GLY A 23 6.13 6.75 -10.05
C GLY A 23 5.76 5.31 -9.71
N GLN A 24 6.68 4.36 -9.85
CA GLN A 24 6.47 2.97 -9.44
C GLN A 24 6.37 2.83 -7.92
N ILE A 25 7.18 3.56 -7.17
CA ILE A 25 7.12 3.59 -5.69
C ILE A 25 5.79 4.19 -5.23
N GLU A 26 5.43 5.34 -5.75
CA GLU A 26 4.16 6.01 -5.42
C GLU A 26 2.94 5.12 -5.73
N GLY A 27 2.93 4.52 -6.92
CA GLY A 27 1.87 3.60 -7.34
C GLY A 27 1.77 2.36 -6.46
N GLY A 28 2.89 1.77 -6.08
CA GLY A 28 2.94 0.62 -5.17
C GLY A 28 2.46 0.96 -3.76
N VAL A 29 2.91 2.07 -3.21
CA VAL A 29 2.43 2.56 -1.90
C VAL A 29 0.93 2.85 -1.95
N ALA A 30 0.44 3.50 -3.01
CA ALA A 30 -0.98 3.78 -3.19
C ALA A 30 -1.84 2.51 -3.20
N MET A 31 -1.42 1.50 -3.96
CA MET A 31 -2.06 0.19 -3.98
C MET A 31 -2.08 -0.45 -2.60
N ALA A 32 -0.94 -0.44 -1.93
CA ALA A 32 -0.78 -1.06 -0.62
C ALA A 32 -1.58 -0.36 0.48
N LEU A 33 -1.74 0.96 0.44
CA LEU A 33 -2.63 1.68 1.34
C LEU A 33 -4.07 1.22 1.18
N GLY A 34 -4.51 0.95 -0.04
CA GLY A 34 -5.83 0.42 -0.33
C GLY A 34 -6.11 -0.87 0.45
N PHE A 35 -5.34 -1.92 0.20
CA PHE A 35 -5.57 -3.21 0.87
C PHE A 35 -5.24 -3.20 2.37
N THR A 36 -4.41 -2.26 2.81
CA THR A 36 -4.09 -2.10 4.24
C THR A 36 -5.24 -1.48 5.02
N LEU A 37 -5.96 -0.53 4.45
CA LEU A 37 -6.87 0.34 5.19
C LEU A 37 -8.35 0.23 4.79
N THR A 38 -8.64 0.01 3.52
CA THR A 38 -10.00 0.22 2.99
C THR A 38 -10.52 -0.88 2.09
N GLU A 39 -9.65 -1.63 1.42
CA GLU A 39 -10.10 -2.64 0.46
C GLU A 39 -10.57 -3.91 1.16
N HIS A 40 -11.72 -4.38 0.73
CA HIS A 40 -12.26 -5.64 1.17
C HIS A 40 -12.90 -6.38 0.00
N TYR A 41 -12.50 -7.64 -0.19
CA TYR A 41 -13.03 -8.51 -1.22
C TYR A 41 -13.77 -9.69 -0.57
N PRO A 42 -15.03 -9.47 -0.11
CA PRO A 42 -15.77 -10.49 0.61
C PRO A 42 -16.20 -11.60 -0.33
N LEU A 43 -15.99 -12.82 0.13
CA LEU A 43 -16.47 -14.04 -0.54
C LEU A 43 -17.59 -14.67 0.30
N TYR A 44 -18.65 -15.07 -0.35
CA TYR A 44 -19.70 -15.89 0.24
C TYR A 44 -19.81 -17.18 -0.59
N ASP A 45 -19.62 -18.32 0.03
CA ASP A 45 -19.55 -19.62 -0.65
C ASP A 45 -18.58 -19.61 -1.86
N CYS A 46 -17.40 -19.01 -1.68
CA CYS A 46 -16.41 -18.81 -2.73
C CYS A 46 -16.86 -17.91 -3.89
N ILE A 47 -17.97 -17.22 -3.77
CA ILE A 47 -18.48 -16.27 -4.75
C ILE A 47 -18.22 -14.84 -4.27
N PRO A 48 -17.61 -13.97 -5.09
CA PRO A 48 -17.48 -12.57 -4.73
C PRO A 48 -18.83 -11.90 -4.50
N SER A 49 -18.99 -11.27 -3.34
CA SER A 49 -20.23 -10.57 -2.98
C SER A 49 -20.13 -9.04 -3.09
N ALA A 50 -18.96 -8.50 -3.44
CA ALA A 50 -18.79 -7.09 -3.68
C ALA A 50 -18.80 -6.75 -5.16
N ARG A 51 -19.47 -5.65 -5.51
CA ARG A 51 -19.36 -5.08 -6.85
C ARG A 51 -18.01 -4.37 -7.01
N PHE A 52 -17.47 -4.37 -8.23
CA PHE A 52 -16.15 -3.79 -8.52
C PHE A 52 -15.98 -2.36 -7.96
N GLY A 53 -16.95 -1.47 -8.15
CA GLY A 53 -16.89 -0.09 -7.66
C GLY A 53 -16.99 0.06 -6.13
N THR A 54 -17.27 -1.01 -5.39
CA THR A 54 -17.47 -1.00 -3.93
C THR A 54 -16.36 -1.68 -3.14
N LEU A 55 -15.29 -2.12 -3.81
CA LEU A 55 -14.15 -2.79 -3.17
C LEU A 55 -13.41 -1.93 -2.15
N GLY A 56 -13.50 -0.63 -2.26
CA GLY A 56 -12.84 0.29 -1.32
C GLY A 56 -11.47 0.74 -1.73
N LEU A 57 -11.18 0.76 -3.02
CA LEU A 57 -9.93 1.29 -3.55
C LEU A 57 -9.64 2.68 -2.99
N PHE A 58 -8.41 2.89 -2.58
CA PHE A 58 -7.95 4.20 -2.08
C PHE A 58 -8.06 5.24 -3.19
N ARG A 59 -8.59 6.41 -2.86
CA ARG A 59 -8.86 7.46 -3.85
C ARG A 59 -7.80 8.56 -3.78
N ALA A 60 -7.58 9.26 -4.88
CA ALA A 60 -6.57 10.31 -4.98
C ALA A 60 -6.66 11.36 -3.85
N HIS A 61 -7.89 11.76 -3.46
CA HIS A 61 -8.09 12.72 -2.36
C HIS A 61 -7.77 12.17 -0.97
N GLN A 62 -7.58 10.86 -0.82
CA GLN A 62 -7.23 10.20 0.43
C GLN A 62 -5.72 9.98 0.55
N MET A 63 -4.99 10.16 -0.55
CA MET A 63 -3.56 9.90 -0.59
C MET A 63 -2.79 10.83 0.32
N PRO A 64 -1.90 10.29 1.18
CA PRO A 64 -0.94 11.09 1.91
C PRO A 64 0.15 11.61 0.94
N GLN A 65 0.99 12.50 1.44
CA GLN A 65 2.23 12.81 0.75
C GLN A 65 3.13 11.57 0.74
N ILE A 66 3.65 11.21 -0.43
CA ILE A 66 4.61 10.10 -0.56
C ILE A 66 5.94 10.69 -0.99
N ASN A 67 6.96 10.46 -0.17
CA ASN A 67 8.32 10.86 -0.45
C ASN A 67 9.09 9.63 -0.94
N SER A 68 9.29 9.54 -2.25
CA SER A 68 10.05 8.45 -2.86
C SER A 68 11.54 8.68 -2.71
N ILE A 69 12.25 7.74 -2.10
CA ILE A 69 13.70 7.79 -1.88
C ILE A 69 14.35 6.67 -2.66
N LEU A 70 15.07 7.02 -3.73
CA LEU A 70 15.82 6.07 -4.53
C LEU A 70 17.17 5.80 -3.87
N VAL A 71 17.36 4.59 -3.37
CA VAL A 71 18.63 4.15 -2.83
C VAL A 71 19.44 3.53 -3.96
N GLU A 72 20.38 4.30 -4.50
CA GLU A 72 21.30 3.84 -5.54
C GLU A 72 22.57 3.27 -4.92
N LYS A 73 22.86 2.03 -5.26
CA LYS A 73 24.09 1.37 -4.90
C LYS A 73 24.46 0.42 -6.04
N ARG A 74 25.73 0.27 -6.34
CA ARG A 74 26.17 -0.64 -7.39
C ARG A 74 25.54 -2.01 -7.13
N GLY A 75 24.62 -2.37 -8.03
CA GLY A 75 23.90 -3.63 -8.01
C GLY A 75 24.67 -4.72 -8.74
N GLN A 76 23.96 -5.49 -9.55
CA GLN A 76 24.51 -6.53 -10.38
C GLN A 76 25.24 -5.95 -11.59
N ASP A 77 26.15 -6.71 -12.20
CA ASP A 77 26.84 -6.29 -13.44
C ASP A 77 25.91 -6.38 -14.67
N MET A 78 24.75 -7.04 -14.51
CA MET A 78 23.71 -7.14 -15.53
C MET A 78 22.77 -5.94 -15.52
N ALA A 79 22.01 -5.75 -16.58
CA ALA A 79 21.01 -4.69 -16.73
C ALA A 79 21.55 -3.27 -16.41
N CYS A 80 22.79 -3.00 -16.79
CA CYS A 80 23.46 -1.72 -16.50
C CYS A 80 23.49 -1.36 -15.00
N GLY A 81 23.41 -2.35 -14.11
CA GLY A 81 23.38 -2.17 -12.67
C GLY A 81 21.99 -1.87 -12.08
N ALA A 82 20.94 -1.87 -12.89
CA ALA A 82 19.57 -1.69 -12.41
C ALA A 82 19.03 -2.93 -11.71
N ILE A 83 18.13 -2.71 -10.76
CA ILE A 83 17.36 -3.77 -10.08
C ILE A 83 15.88 -3.52 -10.33
N GLY A 84 15.12 -4.59 -10.57
CA GLY A 84 13.68 -4.49 -10.77
C GLY A 84 12.96 -4.01 -9.51
N ILE A 85 12.04 -3.08 -9.66
CA ILE A 85 11.26 -2.48 -8.58
C ILE A 85 9.74 -2.65 -8.78
N GLY A 86 9.32 -3.67 -9.50
CA GLY A 86 7.90 -3.89 -9.83
C GLY A 86 6.99 -3.83 -8.61
N GLU A 87 6.67 -4.97 -8.03
CA GLU A 87 5.72 -5.03 -6.90
C GLU A 87 6.36 -4.93 -5.51
N ILE A 88 7.70 -4.91 -5.42
CA ILE A 88 8.38 -4.79 -4.12
C ILE A 88 7.98 -3.52 -3.37
N THR A 89 7.55 -2.51 -4.10
CA THR A 89 7.11 -1.22 -3.56
C THR A 89 5.82 -1.30 -2.74
N THR A 90 5.04 -2.36 -2.90
CA THR A 90 3.81 -2.60 -2.12
C THR A 90 4.08 -3.27 -0.77
N ILE A 91 5.17 -4.03 -0.66
CA ILE A 91 5.39 -4.96 0.45
C ILE A 91 5.54 -4.27 1.81
N PRO A 92 6.36 -3.21 1.97
CA PRO A 92 6.63 -2.64 3.29
C PRO A 92 5.50 -1.77 3.84
N THR A 93 4.56 -1.34 3.02
CA THR A 93 3.54 -0.36 3.41
C THR A 93 2.60 -0.89 4.48
N ALA A 94 2.06 -2.10 4.32
CA ALA A 94 1.12 -2.66 5.29
C ALA A 94 1.75 -2.85 6.69
N PRO A 95 2.93 -3.46 6.83
CA PRO A 95 3.56 -3.59 8.14
C PRO A 95 4.00 -2.24 8.72
N ALA A 96 4.44 -1.28 7.89
CA ALA A 96 4.79 0.05 8.37
C ALA A 96 3.58 0.80 8.95
N VAL A 97 2.45 0.75 8.26
CA VAL A 97 1.19 1.36 8.73
C VAL A 97 0.67 0.66 9.99
N ALA A 98 0.72 -0.68 10.04
CA ALA A 98 0.34 -1.42 11.24
C ALA A 98 1.24 -1.08 12.43
N GLY A 99 2.55 -0.96 12.21
CA GLY A 99 3.50 -0.53 13.23
C GLY A 99 3.26 0.89 13.73
N ALA A 100 2.91 1.81 12.83
CA ALA A 100 2.58 3.18 13.20
C ALA A 100 1.32 3.27 14.09
N TYR A 101 0.28 2.49 13.77
CA TYR A 101 -0.90 2.41 14.62
C TYR A 101 -0.60 1.74 15.97
N PHE A 102 0.20 0.67 15.97
CA PHE A 102 0.64 0.06 17.21
C PHE A 102 1.41 1.04 18.10
N ALA A 103 2.28 1.85 17.52
CA ALA A 103 3.00 2.89 18.25
C ALA A 103 2.07 3.99 18.79
N LEU A 104 0.96 4.25 18.12
CA LEU A 104 -0.02 5.27 18.50
C LEU A 104 -0.91 4.83 19.67
N ASP A 105 -1.40 3.61 19.65
CA ASP A 105 -2.45 3.13 20.57
C ASP A 105 -2.12 1.82 21.32
N GLY A 106 -1.01 1.18 21.00
CA GLY A 106 -0.57 -0.08 21.62
C GLY A 106 -1.40 -1.31 21.20
N GLU A 107 -2.35 -1.17 20.25
CA GLU A 107 -3.19 -2.27 19.81
C GLU A 107 -2.56 -3.02 18.63
N MET A 108 -2.26 -4.31 18.84
CA MET A 108 -1.77 -5.19 17.77
C MET A 108 -2.91 -5.57 16.81
N ARG A 109 -2.73 -5.24 15.53
CA ARG A 109 -3.67 -5.57 14.47
C ARG A 109 -3.09 -6.66 13.57
N CYS A 110 -3.77 -7.81 13.48
CA CYS A 110 -3.28 -9.01 12.80
C CYS A 110 -4.10 -9.38 11.56
N SER A 111 -4.95 -8.49 11.08
CA SER A 111 -5.77 -8.72 9.89
C SER A 111 -5.85 -7.48 9.01
N LEU A 112 -6.06 -7.69 7.71
CA LEU A 112 -6.27 -6.61 6.75
C LEU A 112 -7.73 -6.67 6.21
N PRO A 113 -8.31 -5.52 5.91
CA PRO A 113 -7.85 -4.18 6.23
C PRO A 113 -7.78 -3.95 7.74
N LEU A 114 -6.89 -3.04 8.17
CA LEU A 114 -6.70 -2.71 9.59
C LEU A 114 -7.99 -2.12 10.16
N MET A 115 -8.49 -2.74 11.24
CA MET A 115 -9.69 -2.28 11.94
C MET A 115 -9.36 -1.17 12.94
N LYS A 116 -10.41 -0.45 13.38
CA LYS A 116 -10.30 0.65 14.35
C LYS A 116 -9.35 1.74 13.89
N THR A 117 -9.44 2.09 12.62
CA THR A 117 -8.73 3.22 12.02
C THR A 117 -9.72 4.25 11.50
N PRO A 118 -9.32 5.51 11.28
CA PRO A 118 -10.19 6.52 10.66
C PRO A 118 -10.62 6.18 9.23
N TYR A 119 -9.99 5.19 8.62
CA TYR A 119 -10.28 4.71 7.26
C TYR A 119 -11.23 3.52 7.25
N GLU A 120 -11.58 2.99 8.43
CA GLU A 120 -12.47 1.83 8.52
C GLU A 120 -13.81 2.12 7.86
N ARG A 121 -14.17 1.26 6.94
CA ARG A 121 -15.46 1.37 6.24
C ARG A 121 -16.52 0.55 6.96
N PRO A 122 -17.77 1.02 6.96
CA PRO A 122 -18.86 0.22 7.47
C PRO A 122 -18.89 -1.14 6.78
N LYS A 123 -19.04 -2.22 7.54
CA LYS A 123 -19.21 -3.56 6.96
C LYS A 123 -20.46 -3.54 6.06
N MET A 124 -20.28 -3.88 4.79
CA MET A 124 -21.43 -3.99 3.88
C MET A 124 -22.38 -5.08 4.39
N PRO A 125 -23.70 -4.83 4.36
CA PRO A 125 -24.67 -5.88 4.66
C PRO A 125 -24.48 -7.08 3.74
N ARG A 126 -24.72 -8.29 4.25
CA ARG A 126 -24.54 -9.55 3.52
C ARG A 126 -25.39 -9.70 2.25
N TYR A 127 -26.32 -8.80 2.02
CA TYR A 127 -27.33 -8.91 0.96
C TYR A 127 -27.38 -7.62 0.12
N TRP A 128 -26.62 -7.59 -0.94
CA TRP A 128 -26.80 -6.66 -2.04
C TRP A 128 -26.83 -7.47 -3.33
N TRP A 129 -27.99 -8.09 -3.57
CA TRP A 129 -28.33 -8.64 -4.87
C TRP A 129 -29.29 -7.71 -5.59
#